data_e3b9bf4ddeb52c787a704215160f52bc
#
_entry.id   e3b9bf4ddeb52c787a704215160f52bc
#
_cell.length_a   1.000
_cell.length_b   1.000
_cell.length_c   1.000
_cell.angle_alpha   90.00
_cell.angle_beta   90.00
_cell.angle_gamma   90.00
#
_symmetry.space_group_name_H-M   'P 1'
#
loop_
_entity.id
_entity.type
_entity.pdbx_description
1 polymer ?
#
loop_
_entity_poly.entity_id
_entity_poly.type
_entity_poly.pdbx_seq_one_letter_code
_entity_poly.pdbx_strand_id
1 'polypeptide(L)'
;MSTIVVNEEYRDKQKRKDTLISLFIGLFAILWIFPLVWTLYSSLRPYIDLQANGVFSIPETLNLQNYFDAIRRMNLPLYFANTAIITIPAVFLTLFLGSLMAFVVSRYSFKANVGLLLFFTAGNLLPGQLIFIPLFKMYLAIGDAVGNRRFLYDSHWGIILIHVAFQMGFATFVLSSYMKTIPKEISESAMIDGASVFTHYFNIILPLLRPALASLTVLMTTWIYNDFFWALVLTSSDSKRPITSALGRLTGEYVTDYNLLAAGAMIAALPTLIVFFLLRKQFVSGLTLGSTKG
;
A
#
# COMPACT_ATOMS: atom_id res chain seq x y z
N MET A 1 -45.19 15.64 -24.81
CA MET A 1 -45.02 14.94 -23.54
C MET A 1 -45.40 13.49 -23.76
N SER A 2 -44.42 12.63 -24.12
CA SER A 2 -44.66 11.19 -24.28
C SER A 2 -44.19 10.52 -22.97
N THR A 3 -45.15 10.15 -22.16
CA THR A 3 -44.92 9.32 -20.97
C THR A 3 -44.49 7.94 -21.45
N ILE A 4 -43.22 7.61 -21.25
CA ILE A 4 -42.70 6.23 -21.48
C ILE A 4 -43.34 5.37 -20.41
N VAL A 5 -44.37 4.63 -20.75
CA VAL A 5 -44.91 3.54 -19.93
C VAL A 5 -43.83 2.45 -19.89
N VAL A 6 -42.99 2.48 -18.86
CA VAL A 6 -42.02 1.39 -18.62
C VAL A 6 -42.84 0.17 -18.28
N ASN A 7 -42.84 -0.81 -19.17
CA ASN A 7 -43.60 -2.07 -19.03
C ASN A 7 -43.21 -2.75 -17.70
N GLU A 8 -44.16 -3.08 -16.85
CA GLU A 8 -43.96 -3.71 -15.54
C GLU A 8 -43.15 -5.02 -15.67
N GLU A 9 -43.37 -5.77 -16.74
CA GLU A 9 -42.60 -6.98 -17.01
C GLU A 9 -41.09 -6.71 -17.22
N TYR A 10 -40.73 -5.60 -17.83
CA TYR A 10 -39.33 -5.18 -17.98
C TYR A 10 -38.71 -4.82 -16.64
N ARG A 11 -39.44 -4.12 -15.77
CA ARG A 11 -38.98 -3.79 -14.40
C ARG A 11 -38.79 -5.03 -13.55
N ASP A 12 -39.68 -6.03 -13.66
CA ASP A 12 -39.56 -7.26 -12.89
C ASP A 12 -38.39 -8.15 -13.39
N LYS A 13 -38.16 -8.21 -14.68
CA LYS A 13 -36.96 -8.87 -15.26
C LYS A 13 -35.68 -8.18 -14.79
N GLN A 14 -35.66 -6.85 -14.78
CA GLN A 14 -34.51 -6.09 -14.31
C GLN A 14 -34.27 -6.33 -12.81
N LYS A 15 -35.30 -6.27 -11.97
CA LYS A 15 -35.20 -6.59 -10.54
C LYS A 15 -34.65 -7.99 -10.27
N ARG A 16 -35.16 -9.02 -11.00
CA ARG A 16 -34.64 -10.39 -10.87
C ARG A 16 -33.17 -10.50 -11.25
N LYS A 17 -32.75 -9.83 -12.33
CA LYS A 17 -31.37 -9.76 -12.76
C LYS A 17 -30.48 -9.10 -11.68
N ASP A 18 -30.92 -7.96 -11.16
CA ASP A 18 -30.20 -7.21 -10.13
C ASP A 18 -30.10 -8.04 -8.82
N THR A 19 -31.16 -8.76 -8.47
CA THR A 19 -31.14 -9.68 -7.31
C THR A 19 -30.16 -10.83 -7.52
N LEU A 20 -30.15 -11.47 -8.70
CA LEU A 20 -29.21 -12.54 -9.02
C LEU A 20 -27.76 -12.05 -8.99
N ILE A 21 -27.49 -10.87 -9.57
CA ILE A 21 -26.16 -10.23 -9.51
C ILE A 21 -25.76 -9.96 -8.06
N SER A 22 -26.68 -9.43 -7.25
CA SER A 22 -26.41 -9.11 -5.84
C SER A 22 -26.13 -10.39 -5.03
N LEU A 23 -26.87 -11.47 -5.26
CA LEU A 23 -26.62 -12.76 -4.64
C LEU A 23 -25.26 -13.35 -5.04
N PHE A 24 -24.92 -13.27 -6.32
CA PHE A 24 -23.62 -13.71 -6.82
C PHE A 24 -22.47 -12.91 -6.19
N ILE A 25 -22.57 -11.58 -6.18
CA ILE A 25 -21.59 -10.70 -5.54
C ILE A 25 -21.50 -11.00 -4.04
N GLY A 26 -22.64 -11.21 -3.38
CA GLY A 26 -22.69 -11.57 -1.96
C GLY A 26 -21.98 -12.89 -1.64
N LEU A 27 -22.21 -13.92 -2.47
CA LEU A 27 -21.52 -15.21 -2.34
C LEU A 27 -20.00 -15.06 -2.51
N PHE A 28 -19.57 -14.31 -3.51
CA PHE A 28 -18.15 -14.02 -3.72
C PHE A 28 -17.56 -13.22 -2.55
N ALA A 29 -18.28 -12.24 -2.02
CA ALA A 29 -17.85 -11.47 -0.84
C ALA A 29 -17.65 -12.39 0.38
N ILE A 30 -18.55 -13.32 0.63
CA ILE A 30 -18.42 -14.32 1.72
C ILE A 30 -17.16 -15.19 1.50
N LEU A 31 -16.96 -15.68 0.27
CA LEU A 31 -15.78 -16.48 -0.06
C LEU A 31 -14.47 -15.71 0.15
N TRP A 32 -14.45 -14.42 -0.21
CA TRP A 32 -13.28 -13.54 -0.02
C TRP A 32 -13.01 -13.19 1.45
N ILE A 33 -14.05 -13.11 2.28
CA ILE A 33 -13.93 -12.83 3.71
C ILE A 33 -13.53 -14.09 4.49
N PHE A 34 -13.85 -15.29 3.96
CA PHE A 34 -13.58 -16.56 4.64
C PHE A 34 -12.16 -16.71 5.19
N PRO A 35 -11.07 -16.44 4.43
CA PRO A 35 -9.71 -16.56 4.97
C PRO A 35 -9.45 -15.66 6.17
N LEU A 36 -10.02 -14.46 6.19
CA LEU A 36 -9.88 -13.50 7.32
C LEU A 36 -10.62 -14.00 8.55
N VAL A 37 -11.85 -14.48 8.37
CA VAL A 37 -12.64 -15.09 9.45
C VAL A 37 -11.94 -16.33 9.99
N TRP A 38 -11.38 -17.15 9.10
CA TRP A 38 -10.61 -18.34 9.46
C TRP A 38 -9.34 -17.99 10.25
N THR A 39 -8.62 -16.97 9.83
CA THR A 39 -7.42 -16.48 10.55
C THR A 39 -7.80 -15.96 11.93
N LEU A 40 -8.88 -15.19 12.04
CA LEU A 40 -9.40 -14.70 13.32
C LEU A 40 -9.82 -15.88 14.22
N TYR A 41 -10.55 -16.85 13.68
CA TYR A 41 -10.93 -18.07 14.38
C TYR A 41 -9.71 -18.84 14.88
N SER A 42 -8.74 -19.10 14.02
CA SER A 42 -7.50 -19.80 14.36
C SER A 42 -6.69 -19.06 15.43
N SER A 43 -6.66 -17.72 15.40
CA SER A 43 -5.95 -16.91 16.38
C SER A 43 -6.49 -17.02 17.81
N LEU A 44 -7.78 -17.37 17.95
CA LEU A 44 -8.43 -17.56 19.24
C LEU A 44 -8.38 -18.99 19.77
N ARG A 45 -7.87 -19.92 18.98
CA ARG A 45 -7.88 -21.36 19.27
C ARG A 45 -6.57 -21.81 19.92
N PRO A 46 -6.58 -22.55 21.04
CA PRO A 46 -5.37 -23.13 21.63
C PRO A 46 -4.66 -24.10 20.69
N TYR A 47 -3.32 -24.09 20.69
CA TYR A 47 -2.52 -24.99 19.84
C TYR A 47 -2.74 -26.45 20.20
N ILE A 48 -2.90 -26.75 21.48
CA ILE A 48 -3.14 -28.13 21.98
C ILE A 48 -4.44 -28.70 21.40
N ASP A 49 -5.50 -27.89 21.34
CA ASP A 49 -6.79 -28.30 20.74
C ASP A 49 -6.65 -28.56 19.23
N LEU A 50 -5.88 -27.72 18.53
CA LEU A 50 -5.57 -27.93 17.12
C LEU A 50 -4.86 -29.29 16.88
N GLN A 51 -3.89 -29.64 17.72
CA GLN A 51 -3.14 -30.90 17.62
C GLN A 51 -4.02 -32.11 17.92
N ALA A 52 -4.90 -32.01 18.92
CA ALA A 52 -5.76 -33.13 19.32
C ALA A 52 -6.90 -33.38 18.34
N ASN A 53 -7.55 -32.32 17.86
CA ASN A 53 -8.82 -32.40 17.15
C ASN A 53 -8.71 -32.11 15.65
N GLY A 54 -7.54 -31.64 15.17
CA GLY A 54 -7.28 -31.30 13.76
C GLY A 54 -7.74 -29.90 13.38
N VAL A 55 -7.35 -29.45 12.16
CA VAL A 55 -7.50 -28.06 11.71
C VAL A 55 -8.95 -27.62 11.59
N PHE A 56 -9.83 -28.50 11.10
CA PHE A 56 -11.24 -28.17 10.79
C PHE A 56 -12.23 -28.55 11.90
N SER A 57 -11.74 -28.99 13.06
CA SER A 57 -12.62 -29.29 14.18
C SER A 57 -13.15 -28.04 14.84
N ILE A 58 -14.31 -28.16 15.50
CA ILE A 58 -14.85 -27.12 16.36
C ILE A 58 -14.02 -27.14 17.65
N PRO A 59 -13.47 -26.00 18.12
CA PRO A 59 -12.66 -25.95 19.32
C PRO A 59 -13.51 -26.15 20.58
N GLU A 60 -12.96 -26.81 21.56
CA GLU A 60 -13.58 -26.92 22.89
C GLU A 60 -13.64 -25.57 23.60
N THR A 61 -12.61 -24.76 23.42
CA THR A 61 -12.52 -23.41 24.03
C THR A 61 -11.90 -22.41 23.06
N LEU A 62 -12.36 -21.16 23.13
CA LEU A 62 -11.75 -20.01 22.49
C LEU A 62 -11.18 -19.10 23.57
N ASN A 63 -9.96 -18.60 23.36
CA ASN A 63 -9.30 -17.70 24.30
C ASN A 63 -8.37 -16.71 23.60
N LEU A 64 -7.83 -15.75 24.34
CA LEU A 64 -6.91 -14.74 23.83
C LEU A 64 -5.44 -15.08 24.13
N GLN A 65 -5.12 -16.31 24.56
CA GLN A 65 -3.77 -16.66 24.98
C GLN A 65 -2.74 -16.45 23.88
N ASN A 66 -3.06 -16.80 22.63
CA ASN A 66 -2.16 -16.59 21.49
C ASN A 66 -1.81 -15.09 21.28
N TYR A 67 -2.74 -14.18 21.57
CA TYR A 67 -2.48 -12.74 21.49
C TYR A 67 -1.51 -12.29 22.59
N PHE A 68 -1.71 -12.75 23.82
CA PHE A 68 -0.79 -12.45 24.91
C PHE A 68 0.60 -13.05 24.66
N ASP A 69 0.66 -14.25 24.11
CA ASP A 69 1.92 -14.91 23.79
C ASP A 69 2.64 -14.23 22.61
N ALA A 70 1.90 -13.79 21.58
CA ALA A 70 2.45 -12.99 20.49
C ALA A 70 3.04 -11.68 21.02
N ILE A 71 2.30 -10.95 21.86
CA ILE A 71 2.77 -9.70 22.47
C ILE A 71 4.02 -9.92 23.32
N ARG A 72 4.09 -11.02 24.10
CA ARG A 72 5.24 -11.33 24.96
C ARG A 72 6.46 -11.76 24.17
N ARG A 73 6.29 -12.58 23.11
CA ARG A 73 7.41 -13.09 22.28
C ARG A 73 7.95 -12.07 21.30
N MET A 74 7.14 -11.08 20.91
CA MET A 74 7.54 -10.03 19.98
C MET A 74 7.74 -8.71 20.71
N ASN A 75 8.79 -7.98 20.34
CA ASN A 75 8.93 -6.58 20.74
C ASN A 75 8.06 -5.69 19.82
N LEU A 76 6.73 -5.81 19.97
CA LEU A 76 5.76 -5.13 19.11
C LEU A 76 5.99 -3.60 19.01
N PRO A 77 6.25 -2.87 20.12
CA PRO A 77 6.50 -1.43 20.03
C PRO A 77 7.66 -1.10 19.10
N LEU A 78 8.75 -1.86 19.16
CA LEU A 78 9.92 -1.67 18.30
C LEU A 78 9.58 -1.93 16.83
N TYR A 79 8.90 -3.04 16.52
CA TYR A 79 8.58 -3.41 15.15
C TYR A 79 7.56 -2.45 14.53
N PHE A 80 6.57 -1.97 15.28
CA PHE A 80 5.66 -0.92 14.83
C PHE A 80 6.38 0.42 14.63
N ALA A 81 7.30 0.80 15.54
CA ALA A 81 8.11 1.99 15.37
C ALA A 81 8.98 1.91 14.12
N ASN A 82 9.65 0.76 13.87
CA ASN A 82 10.43 0.53 12.65
C ASN A 82 9.56 0.64 11.39
N THR A 83 8.35 0.06 11.43
CA THR A 83 7.40 0.16 10.32
C THR A 83 7.03 1.61 10.04
N ALA A 84 6.74 2.40 11.08
CA ALA A 84 6.43 3.82 10.95
C ALA A 84 7.63 4.63 10.42
N ILE A 85 8.83 4.36 10.93
CA ILE A 85 10.09 4.99 10.50
C ILE A 85 10.38 4.72 9.01
N ILE A 86 9.96 3.56 8.49
CA ILE A 86 10.11 3.22 7.08
C ILE A 86 8.95 3.82 6.27
N THR A 87 7.71 3.57 6.67
CA THR A 87 6.52 3.88 5.87
C THR A 87 6.31 5.39 5.72
N ILE A 88 6.40 6.15 6.81
CA ILE A 88 6.09 7.58 6.78
C ILE A 88 7.05 8.36 5.87
N PRO A 89 8.40 8.24 6.02
CA PRO A 89 9.32 8.93 5.13
C PRO A 89 9.24 8.41 3.68
N ALA A 90 9.05 7.11 3.46
CA ALA A 90 8.98 6.55 2.13
C ALA A 90 7.75 7.08 1.37
N VAL A 91 6.57 7.13 2.00
CA VAL A 91 5.36 7.72 1.41
C VAL A 91 5.57 9.20 1.11
N PHE A 92 6.07 9.96 2.09
CA PHE A 92 6.31 11.39 1.92
C PHE A 92 7.26 11.69 0.76
N LEU A 93 8.43 11.03 0.74
CA LEU A 93 9.43 11.23 -0.31
C LEU A 93 8.91 10.79 -1.69
N THR A 94 8.21 9.66 -1.76
CA THR A 94 7.62 9.17 -3.02
C THR A 94 6.62 10.17 -3.59
N LEU A 95 5.71 10.68 -2.76
CA LEU A 95 4.69 11.63 -3.21
C LEU A 95 5.27 13.00 -3.50
N PHE A 96 6.21 13.46 -2.70
CA PHE A 96 6.88 14.73 -2.90
C PHE A 96 7.68 14.74 -4.22
N LEU A 97 8.59 13.78 -4.40
CA LEU A 97 9.40 13.67 -5.61
C LEU A 97 8.53 13.35 -6.84
N GLY A 98 7.57 12.44 -6.70
CA GLY A 98 6.63 12.09 -7.75
C GLY A 98 5.77 13.28 -8.19
N SER A 99 5.34 14.14 -7.26
CA SER A 99 4.56 15.34 -7.61
C SER A 99 5.39 16.43 -8.30
N LEU A 100 6.67 16.59 -7.92
CA LEU A 100 7.61 17.47 -8.62
C LEU A 100 7.83 17.01 -10.06
N MET A 101 8.10 15.70 -10.26
CA MET A 101 8.26 15.13 -11.58
C MET A 101 6.98 15.25 -12.41
N ALA A 102 5.83 14.95 -11.81
CA ALA A 102 4.52 15.10 -12.46
C ALA A 102 4.26 16.55 -12.89
N PHE A 103 4.62 17.52 -12.06
CA PHE A 103 4.52 18.94 -12.38
C PHE A 103 5.34 19.31 -13.62
N VAL A 104 6.62 18.92 -13.64
CA VAL A 104 7.50 19.18 -14.78
C VAL A 104 6.94 18.55 -16.07
N VAL A 105 6.60 17.26 -16.02
CA VAL A 105 6.13 16.51 -17.21
C VAL A 105 4.77 16.99 -17.71
N SER A 106 3.88 17.51 -16.83
CA SER A 106 2.53 17.91 -17.21
C SER A 106 2.41 19.37 -17.61
N ARG A 107 3.25 20.25 -17.07
CA ARG A 107 3.15 21.72 -17.26
C ARG A 107 4.16 22.29 -18.22
N TYR A 108 5.32 21.62 -18.38
CA TYR A 108 6.36 22.08 -19.30
C TYR A 108 6.47 21.13 -20.50
N SER A 109 6.58 21.70 -21.70
CA SER A 109 6.78 20.95 -22.93
C SER A 109 8.26 20.93 -23.29
N PHE A 110 8.87 19.74 -23.27
CA PHE A 110 10.23 19.53 -23.75
C PHE A 110 10.36 18.16 -24.43
N LYS A 111 11.38 18.01 -25.27
CA LYS A 111 11.53 16.81 -26.15
C LYS A 111 11.56 15.47 -25.41
N ALA A 112 11.99 15.46 -24.14
CA ALA A 112 12.14 14.21 -23.37
C ALA A 112 10.92 13.88 -22.47
N ASN A 113 9.83 14.68 -22.48
CA ASN A 113 8.65 14.48 -21.58
C ASN A 113 8.11 13.05 -21.61
N VAL A 114 7.83 12.54 -22.81
CA VAL A 114 7.26 11.20 -22.99
C VAL A 114 8.29 10.14 -22.60
N GLY A 115 9.54 10.32 -22.99
CA GLY A 115 10.63 9.41 -22.65
C GLY A 115 10.86 9.30 -21.14
N LEU A 116 10.85 10.43 -20.42
CA LEU A 116 10.95 10.45 -18.96
C LEU A 116 9.77 9.71 -18.30
N LEU A 117 8.55 10.00 -18.73
CA LEU A 117 7.36 9.34 -18.16
C LEU A 117 7.40 7.83 -18.42
N LEU A 118 7.81 7.41 -19.62
CA LEU A 118 7.98 6.00 -19.97
C LEU A 118 9.10 5.35 -19.14
N PHE A 119 10.21 6.03 -18.95
CA PHE A 119 11.33 5.53 -18.14
C PHE A 119 10.92 5.28 -16.69
N PHE A 120 10.23 6.24 -16.07
CA PHE A 120 9.74 6.10 -14.70
C PHE A 120 8.64 5.02 -14.56
N THR A 121 7.76 4.89 -15.56
CA THR A 121 6.72 3.85 -15.53
C THR A 121 7.25 2.46 -15.88
N ALA A 122 8.24 2.36 -16.77
CA ALA A 122 8.84 1.08 -17.15
C ALA A 122 9.48 0.35 -15.97
N GLY A 123 10.08 1.10 -15.03
CA GLY A 123 10.63 0.52 -13.80
C GLY A 123 9.61 -0.26 -12.96
N ASN A 124 8.33 0.12 -13.02
CA ASN A 124 7.26 -0.58 -12.30
C ASN A 124 6.81 -1.89 -12.97
N LEU A 125 7.21 -2.13 -14.23
CA LEU A 125 6.89 -3.36 -14.95
C LEU A 125 7.86 -4.51 -14.62
N LEU A 126 9.00 -4.19 -14.03
CA LEU A 126 9.98 -5.19 -13.62
C LEU A 126 9.60 -5.74 -12.24
N PRO A 127 9.51 -7.07 -12.09
CA PRO A 127 9.38 -7.67 -10.77
C PRO A 127 10.56 -7.29 -9.88
N GLY A 128 10.28 -6.69 -8.72
CA GLY A 128 11.34 -6.23 -7.80
C GLY A 128 12.31 -7.34 -7.40
N GLN A 129 11.85 -8.59 -7.37
CA GLN A 129 12.67 -9.77 -7.05
C GLN A 129 13.83 -10.00 -8.03
N LEU A 130 13.69 -9.61 -9.30
CA LEU A 130 14.73 -9.79 -10.32
C LEU A 130 15.95 -8.89 -10.07
N ILE A 131 15.74 -7.74 -9.45
CA ILE A 131 16.83 -6.79 -9.19
C ILE A 131 17.45 -6.93 -7.81
N PHE A 132 16.96 -7.88 -6.98
CA PHE A 132 17.46 -8.03 -5.61
C PHE A 132 18.97 -8.23 -5.53
N ILE A 133 19.54 -9.17 -6.29
CA ILE A 133 20.98 -9.47 -6.24
C ILE A 133 21.83 -8.26 -6.65
N PRO A 134 21.57 -7.60 -7.79
CA PRO A 134 22.34 -6.40 -8.16
C PRO A 134 22.14 -5.25 -7.17
N LEU A 135 20.94 -5.04 -6.64
CA LEU A 135 20.67 -4.02 -5.63
C LEU A 135 21.45 -4.28 -4.34
N PHE A 136 21.40 -5.52 -3.85
CA PHE A 136 22.13 -5.93 -2.64
C PHE A 136 23.64 -5.68 -2.78
N LYS A 137 24.23 -6.09 -3.93
CA LYS A 137 25.65 -5.83 -4.23
C LYS A 137 25.95 -4.34 -4.28
N MET A 138 25.08 -3.54 -4.91
CA MET A 138 25.20 -2.09 -4.95
C MET A 138 25.19 -1.46 -3.56
N TYR A 139 24.29 -1.90 -2.67
CA TYR A 139 24.22 -1.41 -1.30
C TYR A 139 25.48 -1.72 -0.49
N LEU A 140 26.03 -2.92 -0.66
CA LEU A 140 27.30 -3.29 -0.04
C LEU A 140 28.46 -2.46 -0.59
N ALA A 141 28.55 -2.28 -1.91
CA ALA A 141 29.61 -1.47 -2.53
C ALA A 141 29.56 0.00 -2.09
N ILE A 142 28.37 0.59 -1.98
CA ILE A 142 28.20 1.94 -1.43
C ILE A 142 28.62 1.96 0.04
N GLY A 143 28.23 0.96 0.81
CA GLY A 143 28.64 0.83 2.22
C GLY A 143 30.17 0.73 2.39
N ASP A 144 30.83 -0.06 1.57
CA ASP A 144 32.30 -0.18 1.57
C ASP A 144 32.97 1.15 1.18
N ALA A 145 32.42 1.87 0.19
CA ALA A 145 32.95 3.17 -0.25
C ALA A 145 32.83 4.28 0.82
N VAL A 146 31.77 4.23 1.64
CA VAL A 146 31.59 5.21 2.75
C VAL A 146 32.18 4.70 4.08
N GLY A 147 32.83 3.54 4.10
CA GLY A 147 33.42 2.95 5.31
C GLY A 147 32.42 2.37 6.31
N ASN A 148 31.16 2.16 5.89
CA ASN A 148 30.11 1.60 6.73
C ASN A 148 29.21 0.64 5.92
N ARG A 149 29.48 -0.65 5.95
CA ARG A 149 28.70 -1.68 5.22
C ARG A 149 27.21 -1.69 5.54
N ARG A 150 26.82 -1.17 6.72
CA ARG A 150 25.41 -1.06 7.12
C ARG A 150 24.81 0.29 6.79
N PHE A 151 25.42 1.09 5.93
CA PHE A 151 24.91 2.40 5.53
C PHE A 151 23.53 2.29 4.84
N LEU A 152 23.39 1.40 3.87
CA LEU A 152 22.11 1.09 3.20
C LEU A 152 21.63 -0.32 3.51
N TYR A 153 22.52 -1.34 3.53
CA TYR A 153 22.18 -2.67 3.96
C TYR A 153 21.98 -2.69 5.49
N ASP A 154 21.02 -3.45 5.96
CA ASP A 154 20.63 -3.49 7.39
C ASP A 154 20.33 -2.10 7.97
N SER A 155 19.63 -1.29 7.18
CA SER A 155 19.28 0.10 7.49
C SER A 155 17.87 0.44 7.04
N HIS A 156 17.13 1.22 7.83
CA HIS A 156 15.82 1.72 7.44
C HIS A 156 15.90 2.56 6.16
N TRP A 157 17.00 3.32 5.96
CA TRP A 157 17.22 4.11 4.75
C TRP A 157 17.28 3.26 3.48
N GLY A 158 17.88 2.07 3.55
CA GLY A 158 17.93 1.17 2.40
C GLY A 158 16.54 0.72 1.96
N ILE A 159 15.64 0.42 2.92
CA ILE A 159 14.26 0.07 2.63
C ILE A 159 13.47 1.29 2.14
N ILE A 160 13.65 2.47 2.76
CA ILE A 160 13.00 3.70 2.34
C ILE A 160 13.35 4.03 0.89
N LEU A 161 14.63 4.02 0.54
CA LEU A 161 15.11 4.39 -0.79
C LEU A 161 14.58 3.45 -1.88
N ILE A 162 14.53 2.15 -1.62
CA ILE A 162 14.00 1.21 -2.62
C ILE A 162 12.51 1.41 -2.85
N HIS A 163 11.73 1.67 -1.81
CA HIS A 163 10.32 2.00 -1.96
C HIS A 163 10.11 3.32 -2.72
N VAL A 164 10.89 4.35 -2.41
CA VAL A 164 10.84 5.61 -3.16
C VAL A 164 11.17 5.37 -4.63
N ALA A 165 12.25 4.66 -4.94
CA ALA A 165 12.69 4.41 -6.31
C ALA A 165 11.62 3.64 -7.12
N PHE A 166 11.01 2.61 -6.55
CA PHE A 166 9.98 1.83 -7.25
C PHE A 166 8.66 2.56 -7.38
N GLN A 167 8.21 3.27 -6.35
CA GLN A 167 6.85 3.82 -6.35
C GLN A 167 6.77 5.23 -6.91
N MET A 168 7.90 5.96 -7.02
CA MET A 168 7.93 7.30 -7.58
C MET A 168 7.41 7.35 -9.03
N GLY A 169 7.70 6.33 -9.83
CA GLY A 169 7.22 6.22 -11.21
C GLY A 169 5.70 6.16 -11.28
N PHE A 170 5.08 5.31 -10.47
CA PHE A 170 3.62 5.20 -10.40
C PHE A 170 2.99 6.50 -9.87
N ALA A 171 3.55 7.09 -8.82
CA ALA A 171 3.08 8.38 -8.29
C ALA A 171 3.15 9.48 -9.35
N THR A 172 4.27 9.57 -10.08
CA THR A 172 4.45 10.51 -11.20
C THR A 172 3.40 10.32 -12.27
N PHE A 173 3.14 9.09 -12.69
CA PHE A 173 2.14 8.77 -13.70
C PHE A 173 0.73 9.20 -13.29
N VAL A 174 0.30 8.81 -12.09
CA VAL A 174 -1.04 9.16 -11.59
C VAL A 174 -1.20 10.66 -11.40
N LEU A 175 -0.22 11.31 -10.75
CA LEU A 175 -0.27 12.75 -10.51
C LEU A 175 -0.18 13.56 -11.80
N SER A 176 0.63 13.16 -12.78
CA SER A 176 0.69 13.84 -14.08
C SER A 176 -0.63 13.72 -14.84
N SER A 177 -1.28 12.55 -14.77
CA SER A 177 -2.60 12.33 -15.36
C SER A 177 -3.67 13.20 -14.71
N TYR A 178 -3.64 13.31 -13.38
CA TYR A 178 -4.54 14.20 -12.64
C TYR A 178 -4.27 15.68 -12.96
N MET A 179 -3.00 16.12 -13.00
CA MET A 179 -2.64 17.50 -13.34
C MET A 179 -3.13 17.91 -14.73
N LYS A 180 -3.22 16.99 -15.69
CA LYS A 180 -3.75 17.27 -17.03
C LYS A 180 -5.25 17.60 -17.02
N THR A 181 -6.00 17.23 -15.98
CA THR A 181 -7.41 17.61 -15.82
C THR A 181 -7.58 19.03 -15.27
N ILE A 182 -6.54 19.62 -14.69
CA ILE A 182 -6.53 20.99 -14.20
C ILE A 182 -6.34 21.91 -15.40
N PRO A 183 -7.22 22.90 -15.64
CA PRO A 183 -7.13 23.84 -16.77
C PRO A 183 -5.75 24.50 -16.87
N LYS A 184 -5.21 24.59 -18.08
CA LYS A 184 -3.90 25.22 -18.34
C LYS A 184 -3.92 26.72 -18.07
N GLU A 185 -5.05 27.34 -18.24
CA GLU A 185 -5.32 28.76 -18.04
C GLU A 185 -4.94 29.21 -16.62
N ILE A 186 -5.09 28.33 -15.62
CA ILE A 186 -4.65 28.60 -14.24
C ILE A 186 -3.13 28.81 -14.19
N SER A 187 -2.38 27.97 -14.90
CA SER A 187 -0.93 28.08 -14.96
C SER A 187 -0.47 29.29 -15.79
N GLU A 188 -1.17 29.57 -16.89
CA GLU A 188 -0.89 30.71 -17.78
C GLU A 188 -1.15 32.04 -17.07
N SER A 189 -2.29 32.17 -16.37
CA SER A 189 -2.60 33.35 -15.56
C SER A 189 -1.56 33.59 -14.47
N ALA A 190 -1.15 32.53 -13.76
CA ALA A 190 -0.12 32.64 -12.74
C ALA A 190 1.24 33.13 -13.30
N MET A 191 1.61 32.71 -14.51
CA MET A 191 2.83 33.16 -15.18
C MET A 191 2.71 34.62 -15.64
N ILE A 192 1.55 35.05 -16.11
CA ILE A 192 1.27 36.46 -16.47
C ILE A 192 1.38 37.35 -15.24
N ASP A 193 0.90 36.88 -14.07
CA ASP A 193 0.99 37.58 -12.78
C ASP A 193 2.42 37.56 -12.19
N GLY A 194 3.39 37.00 -12.89
CA GLY A 194 4.80 36.99 -12.49
C GLY A 194 5.15 35.94 -11.43
N ALA A 195 4.31 34.91 -11.26
CA ALA A 195 4.61 33.84 -10.29
C ALA A 195 5.88 33.07 -10.70
N SER A 196 6.81 32.90 -9.77
CA SER A 196 7.97 32.04 -9.98
C SER A 196 7.53 30.56 -10.12
N VAL A 197 8.39 29.71 -10.67
CA VAL A 197 8.12 28.26 -10.78
C VAL A 197 7.81 27.64 -9.42
N PHE A 198 8.51 28.05 -8.37
CA PHE A 198 8.27 27.57 -7.00
C PHE A 198 6.92 28.05 -6.47
N THR A 199 6.58 29.32 -6.66
CA THR A 199 5.26 29.88 -6.28
C THR A 199 4.13 29.15 -7.03
N HIS A 200 4.29 28.95 -8.34
CA HIS A 200 3.33 28.21 -9.15
C HIS A 200 3.14 26.78 -8.64
N TYR A 201 4.23 26.05 -8.35
CA TYR A 201 4.13 24.69 -7.83
C TYR A 201 3.52 24.64 -6.42
N PHE A 202 4.11 25.34 -5.44
CA PHE A 202 3.72 25.17 -4.03
C PHE A 202 2.41 25.84 -3.67
N ASN A 203 2.11 27.02 -4.25
CA ASN A 203 0.96 27.83 -3.86
C ASN A 203 -0.27 27.61 -4.75
N ILE A 204 -0.10 27.08 -5.97
CA ILE A 204 -1.19 26.90 -6.90
C ILE A 204 -1.43 25.42 -7.22
N ILE A 205 -0.44 24.73 -7.76
CA ILE A 205 -0.63 23.35 -8.23
C ILE A 205 -0.73 22.36 -7.09
N LEU A 206 0.19 22.40 -6.11
CA LEU A 206 0.21 21.44 -5.00
C LEU A 206 -1.09 21.45 -4.16
N PRO A 207 -1.72 22.60 -3.83
CA PRO A 207 -3.04 22.64 -3.22
C PRO A 207 -4.14 21.98 -4.05
N LEU A 208 -4.13 22.16 -5.37
CA LEU A 208 -5.09 21.54 -6.28
C LEU A 208 -4.91 20.02 -6.40
N LEU A 209 -3.71 19.50 -6.11
CA LEU A 209 -3.43 18.08 -6.09
C LEU A 209 -3.85 17.36 -4.79
N ARG A 210 -4.29 18.07 -3.76
CA ARG A 210 -4.64 17.48 -2.45
C ARG A 210 -5.54 16.23 -2.55
N PRO A 211 -6.59 16.18 -3.38
CA PRO A 211 -7.43 14.98 -3.48
C PRO A 211 -6.66 13.76 -4.03
N ALA A 212 -5.86 13.96 -5.08
CA ALA A 212 -5.05 12.90 -5.67
C ALA A 212 -3.93 12.45 -4.73
N LEU A 213 -3.26 13.39 -4.05
CA LEU A 213 -2.23 13.09 -3.04
C LEU A 213 -2.81 12.31 -1.87
N ALA A 214 -3.99 12.68 -1.36
CA ALA A 214 -4.66 11.96 -0.28
C ALA A 214 -4.94 10.51 -0.66
N SER A 215 -5.47 10.27 -1.87
CA SER A 215 -5.75 8.92 -2.37
C SER A 215 -4.48 8.09 -2.53
N LEU A 216 -3.43 8.68 -3.11
CA LEU A 216 -2.13 8.03 -3.26
C LEU A 216 -1.45 7.77 -1.91
N THR A 217 -1.61 8.66 -0.92
CA THR A 217 -1.09 8.44 0.44
C THR A 217 -1.64 7.15 1.03
N VAL A 218 -2.96 6.91 0.92
CA VAL A 218 -3.58 5.67 1.42
C VAL A 218 -3.02 4.44 0.71
N LEU A 219 -2.96 4.50 -0.61
CA LEU A 219 -2.48 3.39 -1.45
C LEU A 219 -1.02 3.06 -1.15
N MET A 220 -0.14 4.08 -1.16
CA MET A 220 1.29 3.91 -0.88
C MET A 220 1.55 3.45 0.55
N THR A 221 0.82 4.00 1.53
CA THR A 221 0.91 3.54 2.92
C THR A 221 0.58 2.06 3.01
N THR A 222 -0.50 1.62 2.35
CA THR A 222 -0.88 0.21 2.34
C THR A 222 0.19 -0.67 1.71
N TRP A 223 0.76 -0.28 0.58
CA TRP A 223 1.79 -1.05 -0.10
C TRP A 223 3.10 -1.13 0.70
N ILE A 224 3.59 0.00 1.21
CA ILE A 224 4.87 0.06 1.94
C ILE A 224 4.73 -0.60 3.30
N TYR A 225 3.63 -0.37 4.01
CA TYR A 225 3.37 -0.99 5.31
C TYR A 225 3.35 -2.53 5.21
N ASN A 226 2.71 -3.07 4.17
CA ASN A 226 2.57 -4.51 3.99
C ASN A 226 3.77 -5.15 3.28
N ASP A 227 4.83 -4.39 2.98
CA ASP A 227 6.02 -4.97 2.38
C ASP A 227 6.69 -5.96 3.34
N PHE A 228 6.90 -7.15 2.84
CA PHE A 228 7.62 -8.21 3.52
C PHE A 228 8.97 -8.47 2.83
N PHE A 229 8.99 -8.41 1.49
CA PHE A 229 10.11 -8.87 0.71
C PHE A 229 11.36 -8.01 0.93
N TRP A 230 11.27 -6.70 0.71
CA TRP A 230 12.41 -5.80 0.88
C TRP A 230 12.88 -5.74 2.33
N ALA A 231 11.93 -5.77 3.26
CA ALA A 231 12.24 -5.84 4.67
C ALA A 231 13.00 -7.12 5.05
N LEU A 232 12.61 -8.28 4.48
CA LEU A 232 13.27 -9.56 4.75
C LEU A 232 14.69 -9.60 4.20
N VAL A 233 14.89 -9.14 2.97
CA VAL A 233 16.17 -9.30 2.26
C VAL A 233 17.18 -8.19 2.57
N LEU A 234 16.73 -7.01 2.99
CA LEU A 234 17.61 -5.86 3.27
C LEU A 234 17.88 -5.65 4.77
N THR A 235 17.22 -6.39 5.67
CA THR A 235 17.50 -6.32 7.11
C THR A 235 17.98 -7.66 7.68
N SER A 236 19.12 -7.64 8.37
CA SER A 236 19.65 -8.78 9.13
C SER A 236 19.42 -8.61 10.62
N SER A 237 19.54 -7.41 11.15
CA SER A 237 19.36 -7.10 12.57
C SER A 237 17.90 -7.11 12.96
N ASP A 238 17.57 -7.82 14.02
CA ASP A 238 16.23 -7.88 14.56
C ASP A 238 15.69 -6.52 15.00
N SER A 239 16.54 -5.70 15.57
CA SER A 239 16.21 -4.36 16.05
C SER A 239 15.74 -3.39 14.95
N LYS A 240 15.93 -3.74 13.66
CA LYS A 240 15.55 -2.90 12.52
C LYS A 240 14.40 -3.46 11.68
N ARG A 241 13.90 -4.65 12.05
CA ARG A 241 12.81 -5.30 11.30
C ARG A 241 11.50 -4.55 11.47
N PRO A 242 10.75 -4.29 10.39
CA PRO A 242 9.36 -3.88 10.48
C PRO A 242 8.47 -5.06 10.87
N ILE A 243 7.23 -4.77 11.27
CA ILE A 243 6.29 -5.75 11.82
C ILE A 243 6.05 -6.93 10.88
N THR A 244 5.94 -6.71 9.58
CA THR A 244 5.66 -7.77 8.60
C THR A 244 6.76 -8.83 8.56
N SER A 245 8.03 -8.43 8.50
CA SER A 245 9.17 -9.36 8.50
C SER A 245 9.45 -9.95 9.89
N ALA A 246 9.02 -9.29 10.96
CA ALA A 246 9.17 -9.77 12.32
C ALA A 246 8.20 -10.93 12.68
N LEU A 247 7.08 -11.08 11.95
CA LEU A 247 6.13 -12.19 12.15
C LEU A 247 6.81 -13.57 12.03
N GLY A 248 7.85 -13.69 11.19
CA GLY A 248 8.62 -14.91 11.07
C GLY A 248 9.27 -15.40 12.39
N ARG A 249 9.38 -14.53 13.41
CA ARG A 249 9.86 -14.91 14.74
C ARG A 249 8.87 -15.71 15.57
N LEU A 250 7.60 -15.69 15.19
CA LEU A 250 6.58 -16.53 15.82
C LEU A 250 6.60 -17.96 15.27
N THR A 251 7.33 -18.19 14.17
CA THR A 251 7.57 -19.55 13.65
C THR A 251 8.67 -20.20 14.46
N GLY A 252 8.41 -21.39 14.99
CA GLY A 252 9.41 -22.19 15.65
C GLY A 252 10.40 -22.81 14.66
N GLU A 253 11.58 -23.18 15.13
CA GLU A 253 12.64 -23.78 14.30
C GLU A 253 12.23 -25.14 13.73
N TYR A 254 11.48 -25.94 14.52
CA TYR A 254 11.04 -27.28 14.15
C TYR A 254 9.52 -27.42 14.01
N VAL A 255 8.76 -26.59 14.72
CA VAL A 255 7.29 -26.64 14.72
C VAL A 255 6.75 -25.22 14.67
N THR A 256 5.90 -24.96 13.70
CA THR A 256 5.20 -23.67 13.57
C THR A 256 3.83 -23.75 14.25
N ASP A 257 3.63 -22.92 15.26
CA ASP A 257 2.30 -22.69 15.82
C ASP A 257 1.54 -21.67 14.94
N TYR A 258 0.73 -22.20 14.03
CA TYR A 258 -0.06 -21.37 13.11
C TYR A 258 -1.12 -20.52 13.83
N ASN A 259 -1.60 -20.92 15.02
CA ASN A 259 -2.57 -20.18 15.80
C ASN A 259 -1.92 -18.93 16.42
N LEU A 260 -0.69 -19.10 16.93
CA LEU A 260 0.11 -17.99 17.42
C LEU A 260 0.50 -17.03 16.28
N LEU A 261 0.89 -17.58 15.12
CA LEU A 261 1.19 -16.78 13.93
C LEU A 261 -0.04 -16.02 13.43
N ALA A 262 -1.22 -16.64 13.46
CA ALA A 262 -2.48 -15.98 13.11
C ALA A 262 -2.79 -14.82 14.06
N ALA A 263 -2.57 -14.98 15.37
CA ALA A 263 -2.73 -13.88 16.34
C ALA A 263 -1.77 -12.72 16.06
N GLY A 264 -0.50 -13.02 15.79
CA GLY A 264 0.50 -12.02 15.39
C GLY A 264 0.13 -11.30 14.10
N ALA A 265 -0.37 -12.03 13.08
CA ALA A 265 -0.84 -11.45 11.83
C ALA A 265 -2.06 -10.54 12.01
N MET A 266 -3.01 -10.92 12.87
CA MET A 266 -4.16 -10.07 13.22
C MET A 266 -3.72 -8.77 13.90
N ILE A 267 -2.76 -8.83 14.84
CA ILE A 267 -2.18 -7.64 15.46
C ILE A 267 -1.51 -6.76 14.39
N ALA A 268 -0.70 -7.35 13.51
CA ALA A 268 0.00 -6.62 12.45
C ALA A 268 -0.95 -5.97 11.43
N ALA A 269 -2.12 -6.54 11.19
CA ALA A 269 -3.12 -6.00 10.28
C ALA A 269 -3.90 -4.80 10.84
N LEU A 270 -3.98 -4.63 12.16
CA LEU A 270 -4.79 -3.59 12.79
C LEU A 270 -4.49 -2.16 12.28
N PRO A 271 -3.23 -1.69 12.17
CA PRO A 271 -2.96 -0.34 11.69
C PRO A 271 -3.45 -0.10 10.26
N THR A 272 -3.28 -1.06 9.35
CA THR A 272 -3.76 -0.94 7.96
C THR A 272 -5.28 -0.90 7.89
N LEU A 273 -5.97 -1.70 8.70
CA LEU A 273 -7.43 -1.66 8.81
C LEU A 273 -7.91 -0.30 9.35
N ILE A 274 -7.27 0.21 10.39
CA ILE A 274 -7.59 1.53 10.96
C ILE A 274 -7.41 2.63 9.91
N VAL A 275 -6.25 2.66 9.23
CA VAL A 275 -5.97 3.62 8.15
C VAL A 275 -7.01 3.52 7.03
N PHE A 276 -7.35 2.30 6.61
CA PHE A 276 -8.37 2.08 5.59
C PHE A 276 -9.75 2.64 6.01
N PHE A 277 -10.23 2.33 7.21
CA PHE A 277 -11.53 2.82 7.68
C PHE A 277 -11.57 4.33 7.86
N LEU A 278 -10.49 4.95 8.33
CA LEU A 278 -10.38 6.39 8.47
C LEU A 278 -10.37 7.11 7.12
N LEU A 279 -9.68 6.53 6.13
CA LEU A 279 -9.43 7.17 4.83
C LEU A 279 -10.24 6.56 3.67
N ARG A 280 -11.25 5.71 3.95
CA ARG A 280 -12.06 5.01 2.94
C ARG A 280 -12.71 5.93 1.91
N LYS A 281 -13.14 7.14 2.34
CA LYS A 281 -13.76 8.12 1.44
C LYS A 281 -12.76 8.62 0.39
N GLN A 282 -11.54 8.91 0.81
CA GLN A 282 -10.45 9.34 -0.07
C GLN A 282 -10.03 8.23 -1.04
N PHE A 283 -10.00 6.99 -0.56
CA PHE A 283 -9.69 5.82 -1.38
C PHE A 283 -10.73 5.63 -2.51
N VAL A 284 -12.02 5.66 -2.19
CA VAL A 284 -13.09 5.50 -3.19
C VAL A 284 -13.08 6.65 -4.20
N SER A 285 -12.93 7.90 -3.75
CA SER A 285 -12.86 9.06 -4.65
C SER A 285 -11.66 9.02 -5.59
N GLY A 286 -10.52 8.50 -5.13
CA GLY A 286 -9.31 8.35 -5.94
C GLY A 286 -9.43 7.31 -7.05
N LEU A 287 -10.11 6.19 -6.79
CA LEU A 287 -10.35 5.16 -7.80
C LEU A 287 -11.33 5.62 -8.89
N THR A 288 -12.25 6.51 -8.57
CA THR A 288 -13.24 7.04 -9.52
C THR A 288 -12.73 8.21 -10.36
N LEU A 289 -11.64 8.87 -9.96
CA LEU A 289 -11.03 9.98 -10.72
C LEU A 289 -10.54 9.59 -12.13
N GLY A 290 -10.37 8.31 -12.42
CA GLY A 290 -10.03 7.78 -13.75
C GLY A 290 -11.23 7.32 -14.58
N SER A 291 -12.42 7.17 -14.01
CA SER A 291 -13.60 6.56 -14.66
C SER A 291 -14.66 7.55 -15.16
N THR A 292 -14.56 8.84 -14.85
CA THR A 292 -15.50 9.86 -15.35
C THR A 292 -15.06 10.38 -16.71
N LYS A 293 -15.01 9.50 -17.71
CA LYS A 293 -15.13 9.82 -19.13
C LYS A 293 -16.31 9.04 -19.66
N GLY A 294 -17.48 9.55 -19.46
CA GLY A 294 -18.72 9.11 -20.04
C GLY A 294 -19.75 10.22 -19.92
#